data_550accec61347c1b4b0a2eec9acf8193
#
_entry.id   550accec61347c1b4b0a2eec9acf8193
#
_cell.length_a   1.000
_cell.length_b   1.000
_cell.length_c   1.000
_cell.angle_alpha   90.00
_cell.angle_beta   90.00
_cell.angle_gamma   90.00
#
_symmetry.space_group_name_H-M   'P 1'
#
loop_
_entity.id
_entity.type
_entity.pdbx_description
1 polymer ?
#
loop_
_entity_poly.entity_id
_entity_poly.type
_entity_poly.pdbx_seq_one_letter_code
_entity_poly.pdbx_strand_id
1 'polypeptide(L)'
;RRSKAKTLKQELPESEIFSTIANADCRHIPALQEAVPQLFRDSDALIFIGAMGICVRAIAPCIEDKKTDPAVLCVDSTGRYVISVLSGHVGGANGLTQYVAGILGAEPVITTRSDRTGLWALDTLGKKYDWQAIPGEKCDMNHLISLFVDCAPTALLLDIRDEGTAQLEHTLPSHVDVFYNFKDIDTGKYRLLLLVTPYLYETSGMQALYYVPKVLHMGMGLARNAGPKNAVITRLMNTLLEANIIPASIRTISSIEEKKHEEVLKLLADAYELHLYTASQLSQVDVPTPSEVVDKYMGTPSVSEASALLTAGGGPLILPKQKCENFTVAIALDSAAVRQGHIEIVGAGPGDPELISVRGRRFLEEADLILYAGSLV
;
A
#
# COMPACT_ATOMS: atom_id res chain seq x y z
N ARG A 1 16.64 30.19 19.47
CA ARG A 1 15.80 29.03 19.88
C ARG A 1 14.32 29.44 19.96
N ARG A 2 13.95 30.45 20.75
CA ARG A 2 12.57 30.88 21.00
C ARG A 2 11.86 31.35 19.72
N SER A 3 12.50 32.12 18.87
CA SER A 3 11.97 32.57 17.58
C SER A 3 11.59 31.36 16.72
N LYS A 4 12.49 30.35 16.60
CA LYS A 4 12.26 29.13 15.82
C LYS A 4 11.09 28.32 16.36
N ALA A 5 10.98 28.15 17.68
CA ALA A 5 9.84 27.45 18.29
C ALA A 5 8.51 28.15 17.97
N LYS A 6 8.49 29.49 17.94
CA LYS A 6 7.28 30.25 17.54
C LYS A 6 6.94 30.07 16.07
N THR A 7 7.93 30.12 15.19
CA THR A 7 7.74 29.85 13.75
C THR A 7 7.18 28.45 13.54
N LEU A 8 7.74 27.43 14.19
CA LEU A 8 7.23 26.06 14.09
C LEU A 8 5.80 25.94 14.65
N LYS A 9 5.47 26.60 15.76
CA LYS A 9 4.11 26.59 16.32
C LYS A 9 3.08 27.21 15.37
N GLN A 10 3.45 28.18 14.56
CA GLN A 10 2.54 28.79 13.56
C GLN A 10 2.19 27.80 12.45
N GLU A 11 3.18 27.01 11.98
CA GLU A 11 3.01 26.02 10.91
C GLU A 11 2.54 24.65 11.43
N LEU A 12 2.71 24.38 12.72
CA LEU A 12 2.26 23.17 13.41
C LEU A 12 1.33 23.57 14.57
N PRO A 13 0.09 23.97 14.29
CA PRO A 13 -0.81 24.57 15.29
C PRO A 13 -1.21 23.64 16.43
N GLU A 14 -1.13 22.32 16.24
CA GLU A 14 -1.41 21.33 17.28
C GLU A 14 -0.21 21.05 18.20
N SER A 15 0.99 21.56 17.87
CA SER A 15 2.18 21.36 18.70
C SER A 15 2.13 22.19 20.01
N GLU A 16 2.81 21.74 21.04
CA GLU A 16 3.04 22.49 22.28
C GLU A 16 4.52 22.88 22.43
N ILE A 17 4.77 24.06 23.02
CA ILE A 17 6.13 24.53 23.29
C ILE A 17 6.43 24.36 24.78
N PHE A 18 7.50 23.63 25.07
CA PHE A 18 8.02 23.43 26.43
C PHE A 18 9.35 24.14 26.63
N SER A 19 9.60 24.67 27.81
CA SER A 19 10.85 25.36 28.13
C SER A 19 11.21 25.26 29.61
N THR A 20 12.48 25.08 29.90
CA THR A 20 13.02 25.19 31.27
C THR A 20 13.14 26.64 31.76
N ILE A 21 12.93 27.62 30.87
CA ILE A 21 12.88 29.04 31.20
C ILE A 21 11.43 29.49 31.14
N ALA A 22 10.90 29.95 32.27
CA ALA A 22 9.51 30.41 32.35
C ALA A 22 9.23 31.57 31.38
N ASN A 23 8.12 31.52 30.68
CA ASN A 23 7.74 32.44 29.64
C ASN A 23 6.24 32.30 29.28
N ALA A 24 5.63 33.43 28.87
CA ALA A 24 4.19 33.49 28.54
C ALA A 24 3.77 32.61 27.35
N ASP A 25 4.70 32.29 26.45
CA ASP A 25 4.41 31.60 25.18
C ASP A 25 4.73 30.08 25.23
N CYS A 26 5.12 29.55 26.39
CA CYS A 26 5.50 28.14 26.51
C CYS A 26 5.11 27.57 27.88
N ARG A 27 4.88 26.26 27.90
CA ARG A 27 4.68 25.53 29.15
C ARG A 27 6.02 25.35 29.86
N HIS A 28 6.09 25.84 31.11
CA HIS A 28 7.28 25.68 31.91
C HIS A 28 7.46 24.24 32.37
N ILE A 29 8.68 23.72 32.23
CA ILE A 29 9.10 22.41 32.76
C ILE A 29 10.32 22.60 33.68
N PRO A 30 10.40 21.91 34.83
CA PRO A 30 11.50 22.10 35.77
C PRO A 30 12.85 21.62 35.22
N ALA A 31 12.85 20.45 34.57
CA ALA A 31 14.01 19.85 33.92
C ALA A 31 13.62 18.98 32.75
N LEU A 32 14.47 18.90 31.72
CA LEU A 32 14.23 18.02 30.56
C LEU A 32 14.14 16.54 30.95
N GLN A 33 15.01 16.08 31.84
CA GLN A 33 15.05 14.70 32.30
C GLN A 33 13.78 14.25 33.00
N GLU A 34 13.05 15.16 33.62
CA GLU A 34 11.79 14.88 34.33
C GLU A 34 10.59 14.89 33.37
N ALA A 35 10.59 15.80 32.39
CA ALA A 35 9.46 15.99 31.48
C ALA A 35 9.50 15.04 30.26
N VAL A 36 10.68 14.76 29.72
CA VAL A 36 10.83 13.98 28.50
C VAL A 36 10.24 12.58 28.57
N PRO A 37 10.34 11.79 29.66
CA PRO A 37 9.75 10.46 29.70
C PRO A 37 8.23 10.42 29.49
N GLN A 38 7.51 11.42 29.97
CA GLN A 38 6.09 11.54 29.72
C GLN A 38 5.79 12.04 28.30
N LEU A 39 6.47 13.10 27.87
CA LEU A 39 6.32 13.65 26.53
C LEU A 39 6.66 12.63 25.43
N PHE A 40 7.65 11.77 25.67
CA PHE A 40 8.06 10.71 24.75
C PHE A 40 6.95 9.64 24.55
N ARG A 41 6.20 9.32 25.60
CA ARG A 41 5.08 8.38 25.52
C ARG A 41 3.80 8.98 24.93
N ASP A 42 3.57 10.28 25.20
CA ASP A 42 2.28 10.92 24.92
C ASP A 42 2.26 11.72 23.60
N SER A 43 3.40 11.81 22.89
CA SER A 43 3.51 12.62 21.67
C SER A 43 3.87 11.76 20.46
N ASP A 44 3.32 12.10 19.30
CA ASP A 44 3.71 11.50 18.01
C ASP A 44 5.13 11.92 17.58
N ALA A 45 5.54 13.13 17.97
CA ALA A 45 6.86 13.65 17.62
C ALA A 45 7.41 14.62 18.68
N LEU A 46 8.75 14.63 18.84
CA LEU A 46 9.48 15.55 19.67
C LEU A 46 10.50 16.33 18.84
N ILE A 47 10.44 17.67 18.92
CA ILE A 47 11.38 18.56 18.24
C ILE A 47 12.23 19.29 19.28
N PHE A 48 13.47 18.84 19.45
CA PHE A 48 14.44 19.51 20.32
C PHE A 48 15.09 20.68 19.59
N ILE A 49 15.19 21.86 20.24
CA ILE A 49 15.91 23.02 19.70
C ILE A 49 17.13 23.31 20.57
N GLY A 50 18.26 22.74 20.19
CA GLY A 50 19.48 22.87 20.99
C GLY A 50 20.62 21.96 20.54
N ALA A 51 21.50 21.60 21.48
CA ALA A 51 22.61 20.70 21.18
C ALA A 51 22.11 19.22 21.09
N MET A 52 22.55 18.50 20.06
CA MET A 52 22.23 17.07 19.83
C MET A 52 22.52 16.21 21.08
N GLY A 53 23.65 16.41 21.75
CA GLY A 53 24.01 15.65 22.95
C GLY A 53 23.03 15.82 24.12
N ILE A 54 22.32 16.94 24.20
CA ILE A 54 21.23 17.15 25.18
C ILE A 54 20.02 16.36 24.79
N CYS A 55 19.63 16.39 23.50
CA CYS A 55 18.54 15.59 22.95
C CYS A 55 18.75 14.11 23.24
N VAL A 56 19.88 13.56 22.81
CA VAL A 56 20.20 12.13 22.97
C VAL A 56 20.17 11.69 24.45
N ARG A 57 20.78 12.45 25.35
CA ARG A 57 20.75 12.10 26.80
C ARG A 57 19.34 12.17 27.40
N ALA A 58 18.49 13.05 26.90
CA ALA A 58 17.13 13.19 27.41
C ALA A 58 16.25 12.03 26.96
N ILE A 59 16.40 11.52 25.74
CA ILE A 59 15.56 10.41 25.22
C ILE A 59 16.12 9.02 25.49
N ALA A 60 17.44 8.88 25.71
CA ALA A 60 18.08 7.57 25.84
C ALA A 60 17.40 6.63 26.88
N PRO A 61 16.94 7.09 28.06
CA PRO A 61 16.25 6.24 29.01
C PRO A 61 14.83 5.82 28.59
N CYS A 62 14.29 6.43 27.52
CA CYS A 62 12.90 6.24 27.07
C CYS A 62 12.79 5.37 25.82
N ILE A 63 13.92 5.07 25.15
CA ILE A 63 13.94 4.32 23.89
C ILE A 63 13.63 2.85 24.17
N GLU A 64 12.60 2.31 23.50
CA GLU A 64 12.14 0.92 23.69
C GLU A 64 12.13 0.15 22.36
N ASP A 65 11.35 0.60 21.36
CA ASP A 65 11.20 -0.10 20.07
C ASP A 65 11.00 0.89 18.92
N LYS A 66 11.69 0.64 17.81
CA LYS A 66 11.66 1.49 16.59
C LYS A 66 10.27 1.62 15.95
N LYS A 67 9.30 0.75 16.31
CA LYS A 67 7.94 0.77 15.79
C LYS A 67 6.97 1.59 16.63
N THR A 68 7.28 1.76 17.91
CA THR A 68 6.43 2.44 18.89
C THR A 68 6.99 3.78 19.36
N ASP A 69 8.31 3.94 19.30
CA ASP A 69 8.97 5.18 19.70
C ASP A 69 8.58 6.35 18.77
N PRO A 70 8.29 7.54 19.32
CA PRO A 70 7.90 8.71 18.54
C PRO A 70 9.03 9.22 17.62
N ALA A 71 8.65 10.01 16.63
CA ALA A 71 9.61 10.73 15.82
C ALA A 71 10.43 11.72 16.67
N VAL A 72 11.75 11.69 16.62
CA VAL A 72 12.59 12.66 17.34
C VAL A 72 13.49 13.42 16.37
N LEU A 73 13.40 14.74 16.41
CA LEU A 73 14.21 15.66 15.65
C LEU A 73 15.03 16.56 16.57
N CYS A 74 16.21 16.97 16.11
CA CYS A 74 17.02 17.98 16.76
C CYS A 74 17.34 19.12 15.78
N VAL A 75 16.83 20.32 16.09
CA VAL A 75 17.22 21.56 15.41
C VAL A 75 18.40 22.13 16.16
N ASP A 76 19.52 22.36 15.50
CA ASP A 76 20.70 22.93 16.13
C ASP A 76 20.45 24.35 16.67
N SER A 77 21.30 24.82 17.57
CA SER A 77 21.09 26.13 18.24
C SER A 77 21.09 27.33 17.29
N THR A 78 21.79 27.21 16.15
CA THR A 78 21.83 28.25 15.09
C THR A 78 20.63 28.14 14.19
N GLY A 79 20.02 26.94 14.04
CA GLY A 79 18.92 26.59 13.13
C GLY A 79 19.36 26.41 11.70
N ARG A 80 20.63 26.10 11.52
CA ARG A 80 21.18 25.75 10.23
C ARG A 80 20.82 24.31 9.83
N TYR A 81 20.70 23.41 10.80
CA TYR A 81 20.48 22.01 10.59
C TYR A 81 19.24 21.52 11.33
N VAL A 82 18.46 20.68 10.67
CA VAL A 82 17.41 19.86 11.29
C VAL A 82 17.81 18.40 11.11
N ILE A 83 18.00 17.70 12.23
CA ILE A 83 18.61 16.37 12.26
C ILE A 83 17.56 15.35 12.67
N SER A 84 17.35 14.30 11.85
CA SER A 84 16.57 13.12 12.21
C SER A 84 17.35 12.28 13.21
N VAL A 85 16.80 12.10 14.43
CA VAL A 85 17.49 11.46 15.56
C VAL A 85 16.98 10.04 15.80
N LEU A 86 15.64 9.84 15.80
CA LEU A 86 15.02 8.56 16.13
C LEU A 86 13.76 8.37 15.30
N SER A 87 13.41 7.10 15.03
CA SER A 87 12.20 6.67 14.31
C SER A 87 12.06 7.28 12.90
N GLY A 88 13.14 7.21 12.11
CA GLY A 88 13.30 7.87 10.81
C GLY A 88 12.21 7.47 9.79
N HIS A 89 11.93 6.17 9.64
CA HIS A 89 10.98 5.64 8.66
C HIS A 89 9.59 5.45 9.26
N VAL A 90 9.38 4.43 10.08
CA VAL A 90 8.06 4.05 10.62
C VAL A 90 7.45 5.17 11.46
N GLY A 91 8.26 5.83 12.30
CA GLY A 91 7.85 6.98 13.10
C GLY A 91 7.77 8.30 12.33
N GLY A 92 8.22 8.34 11.07
CA GLY A 92 8.07 9.52 10.20
C GLY A 92 9.09 10.66 10.45
N ALA A 93 10.13 10.44 11.27
CA ALA A 93 11.09 11.51 11.59
C ALA A 93 11.84 12.07 10.37
N ASN A 94 12.10 11.27 9.33
CA ASN A 94 12.78 11.74 8.12
C ASN A 94 11.89 12.72 7.32
N GLY A 95 10.63 12.39 7.11
CA GLY A 95 9.67 13.29 6.45
C GLY A 95 9.45 14.58 7.24
N LEU A 96 9.26 14.45 8.56
CA LEU A 96 9.12 15.61 9.45
C LEU A 96 10.40 16.47 9.48
N THR A 97 11.60 15.87 9.37
CA THR A 97 12.87 16.60 9.27
C THR A 97 12.93 17.47 8.01
N GLN A 98 12.50 16.94 6.85
CA GLN A 98 12.43 17.71 5.61
C GLN A 98 11.42 18.87 5.72
N TYR A 99 10.24 18.58 6.27
CA TYR A 99 9.19 19.59 6.46
C TYR A 99 9.62 20.72 7.39
N VAL A 100 10.15 20.40 8.57
CA VAL A 100 10.67 21.37 9.55
C VAL A 100 11.86 22.17 8.98
N ALA A 101 12.74 21.52 8.22
CA ALA A 101 13.86 22.20 7.55
C ALA A 101 13.35 23.22 6.52
N GLY A 102 12.32 22.88 5.74
CA GLY A 102 11.67 23.79 4.81
C GLY A 102 11.09 25.04 5.50
N ILE A 103 10.38 24.86 6.63
CA ILE A 103 9.82 25.96 7.43
C ILE A 103 10.92 26.91 7.95
N LEU A 104 12.04 26.35 8.40
CA LEU A 104 13.12 27.12 9.03
C LEU A 104 14.17 27.64 8.04
N GLY A 105 14.09 27.28 6.75
CA GLY A 105 15.15 27.53 5.78
C GLY A 105 16.46 26.84 6.16
N ALA A 106 16.39 25.67 6.79
CA ALA A 106 17.49 24.90 7.30
C ALA A 106 17.87 23.74 6.38
N GLU A 107 19.05 23.16 6.59
CA GLU A 107 19.51 21.96 5.90
C GLU A 107 19.02 20.69 6.64
N PRO A 108 18.28 19.77 6.01
CA PRO A 108 17.88 18.52 6.62
C PRO A 108 19.06 17.54 6.67
N VAL A 109 19.30 16.95 7.84
CA VAL A 109 20.32 15.91 8.04
C VAL A 109 19.64 14.59 8.30
N ILE A 110 19.57 13.76 7.26
CA ILE A 110 19.01 12.42 7.29
C ILE A 110 20.14 11.43 7.01
N THR A 111 20.34 10.46 7.91
CA THR A 111 21.49 9.56 7.86
C THR A 111 21.16 8.15 7.37
N THR A 112 19.89 7.84 7.22
CA THR A 112 19.44 6.53 6.70
C THR A 112 19.86 6.37 5.25
N ARG A 113 20.42 5.20 4.92
CA ARG A 113 21.01 4.93 3.59
C ARG A 113 19.95 4.98 2.48
N SER A 114 18.75 4.43 2.74
CA SER A 114 17.64 4.44 1.81
C SER A 114 17.22 5.84 1.35
N ASP A 115 17.18 6.82 2.29
CA ASP A 115 16.78 8.19 1.95
C ASP A 115 17.86 8.97 1.18
N ARG A 116 19.13 8.60 1.38
CA ARG A 116 20.24 9.25 0.66
C ARG A 116 20.45 8.72 -0.75
N THR A 117 19.97 7.51 -1.04
CA THR A 117 20.16 6.84 -2.34
C THR A 117 18.93 6.94 -3.24
N GLY A 118 17.83 7.57 -2.79
CA GLY A 118 16.55 7.61 -3.53
C GLY A 118 15.85 6.25 -3.61
N LEU A 119 16.27 5.28 -2.79
CA LEU A 119 15.64 3.96 -2.73
C LEU A 119 14.33 4.01 -1.95
N TRP A 120 13.44 3.09 -2.28
CA TRP A 120 12.18 2.95 -1.55
C TRP A 120 12.39 2.42 -0.14
N ALA A 121 11.67 2.97 0.83
CA ALA A 121 11.63 2.44 2.18
C ALA A 121 10.60 1.30 2.24
N LEU A 122 11.04 0.06 2.08
CA LEU A 122 10.18 -1.12 1.91
C LEU A 122 9.22 -1.33 3.08
N ASP A 123 9.60 -0.96 4.30
CA ASP A 123 8.78 -1.07 5.51
C ASP A 123 7.63 -0.05 5.58
N THR A 124 7.70 1.01 4.79
CA THR A 124 6.67 2.07 4.77
C THR A 124 5.80 2.10 3.52
N LEU A 125 6.21 1.42 2.44
CA LEU A 125 5.42 1.37 1.20
C LEU A 125 4.00 0.86 1.44
N GLY A 126 3.84 -0.19 2.23
CA GLY A 126 2.53 -0.74 2.57
C GLY A 126 1.62 0.31 3.21
N LYS A 127 2.12 1.04 4.21
CA LYS A 127 1.37 2.12 4.89
C LYS A 127 1.07 3.29 3.95
N LYS A 128 2.01 3.64 3.07
CA LYS A 128 1.87 4.77 2.15
C LYS A 128 0.75 4.58 1.12
N TYR A 129 0.56 3.34 0.64
CA TYR A 129 -0.37 3.03 -0.44
C TYR A 129 -1.55 2.14 -0.01
N ASP A 130 -1.76 1.97 1.30
CA ASP A 130 -2.78 1.09 1.90
C ASP A 130 -2.65 -0.37 1.43
N TRP A 131 -1.42 -0.83 1.25
CA TRP A 131 -1.11 -2.22 0.96
C TRP A 131 -0.68 -2.95 2.23
N GLN A 132 -1.12 -4.17 2.41
CA GLN A 132 -0.61 -5.01 3.50
C GLN A 132 0.73 -5.61 3.10
N ALA A 133 1.81 -5.27 3.82
CA ALA A 133 3.12 -5.86 3.62
C ALA A 133 3.21 -7.22 4.33
N ILE A 134 3.49 -8.28 3.57
CA ILE A 134 3.59 -9.67 4.09
C ILE A 134 4.91 -10.26 3.58
N PRO A 135 5.91 -10.48 4.46
CA PRO A 135 7.09 -11.26 4.10
C PRO A 135 6.72 -12.67 3.66
N GLY A 136 7.43 -13.20 2.67
CA GLY A 136 7.27 -14.57 2.22
C GLY A 136 7.61 -15.60 3.31
N GLU A 137 7.37 -16.88 3.03
CA GLU A 137 7.62 -17.94 3.99
C GLU A 137 9.10 -17.94 4.42
N LYS A 138 9.34 -17.92 5.74
CA LYS A 138 10.69 -17.87 6.36
C LYS A 138 11.52 -16.64 6.01
N CYS A 139 10.89 -15.56 5.51
CA CYS A 139 11.57 -14.29 5.24
C CYS A 139 11.48 -13.35 6.44
N ASP A 140 12.59 -12.64 6.71
CA ASP A 140 12.65 -11.58 7.72
C ASP A 140 12.66 -10.19 7.06
N MET A 141 11.80 -9.28 7.51
CA MET A 141 11.67 -7.93 6.94
C MET A 141 12.99 -7.14 6.97
N ASN A 142 13.77 -7.25 8.05
CA ASN A 142 15.03 -6.52 8.15
C ASN A 142 16.05 -7.05 7.13
N HIS A 143 16.04 -8.38 6.89
CA HIS A 143 16.91 -8.99 5.89
C HIS A 143 16.50 -8.56 4.46
N LEU A 144 15.18 -8.53 4.15
CA LEU A 144 14.67 -8.07 2.85
C LEU A 144 15.06 -6.60 2.60
N ILE A 145 14.93 -5.75 3.61
CA ILE A 145 15.36 -4.34 3.55
C ILE A 145 16.88 -4.25 3.31
N SER A 146 17.69 -5.06 4.00
CA SER A 146 19.14 -5.08 3.80
C SER A 146 19.52 -5.44 2.37
N LEU A 147 18.91 -6.49 1.79
CA LEU A 147 19.13 -6.88 0.40
C LEU A 147 18.82 -5.73 -0.57
N PHE A 148 17.70 -5.06 -0.37
CA PHE A 148 17.27 -3.94 -1.21
C PHE A 148 18.22 -2.74 -1.12
N VAL A 149 18.59 -2.35 0.10
CA VAL A 149 19.52 -1.23 0.35
C VAL A 149 20.93 -1.54 -0.15
N ASP A 150 21.34 -2.81 -0.17
CA ASP A 150 22.61 -3.27 -0.73
C ASP A 150 22.57 -3.44 -2.26
N CYS A 151 21.47 -2.99 -2.90
CA CYS A 151 21.27 -3.05 -4.35
C CYS A 151 21.38 -4.48 -4.91
N ALA A 152 20.90 -5.48 -4.17
CA ALA A 152 20.80 -6.83 -4.69
C ALA A 152 19.86 -6.87 -5.90
N PRO A 153 20.13 -7.68 -6.95
CA PRO A 153 19.22 -7.82 -8.08
C PRO A 153 17.80 -8.12 -7.62
N THR A 154 16.86 -7.25 -7.96
CA THR A 154 15.48 -7.27 -7.46
C THR A 154 14.50 -7.34 -8.63
N ALA A 155 13.54 -8.27 -8.57
CA ALA A 155 12.40 -8.28 -9.47
C ALA A 155 11.19 -7.63 -8.78
N LEU A 156 10.50 -6.74 -9.47
CA LEU A 156 9.25 -6.12 -9.06
C LEU A 156 8.11 -6.61 -9.94
N LEU A 157 7.18 -7.39 -9.38
CA LEU A 157 5.94 -7.77 -10.05
C LEU A 157 4.83 -6.79 -9.72
N LEU A 158 4.14 -6.31 -10.75
CA LEU A 158 2.99 -5.41 -10.65
C LEU A 158 1.78 -6.03 -11.34
N ASP A 159 0.95 -6.77 -10.62
CA ASP A 159 -0.26 -7.40 -11.17
C ASP A 159 -1.45 -6.47 -11.30
N ILE A 160 -1.45 -5.38 -10.55
CA ILE A 160 -2.53 -4.38 -10.54
C ILE A 160 -1.99 -3.00 -10.91
N ARG A 161 -2.91 -2.09 -11.21
CA ARG A 161 -2.60 -0.67 -11.43
C ARG A 161 -3.31 0.18 -10.39
N ASP A 162 -2.56 0.98 -9.67
CA ASP A 162 -3.03 2.02 -8.76
C ASP A 162 -2.01 3.16 -8.68
N GLU A 163 -2.24 4.15 -7.83
CA GLU A 163 -1.30 5.25 -7.62
C GLU A 163 0.07 4.76 -7.15
N GLY A 164 0.10 3.76 -6.28
CA GLY A 164 1.34 3.20 -5.74
C GLY A 164 2.18 2.51 -6.80
N THR A 165 1.57 1.65 -7.63
CA THR A 165 2.28 0.97 -8.72
C THR A 165 2.79 1.96 -9.77
N ALA A 166 1.99 2.98 -10.12
CA ALA A 166 2.43 4.04 -11.02
C ALA A 166 3.63 4.82 -10.46
N GLN A 167 3.63 5.13 -9.16
CA GLN A 167 4.75 5.79 -8.51
C GLN A 167 6.01 4.92 -8.48
N LEU A 168 5.88 3.60 -8.24
CA LEU A 168 7.03 2.69 -8.29
C LEU A 168 7.64 2.66 -9.69
N GLU A 169 6.83 2.57 -10.74
CA GLU A 169 7.29 2.62 -12.14
C GLU A 169 8.05 3.92 -12.46
N HIS A 170 7.60 5.07 -11.93
CA HIS A 170 8.26 6.36 -12.15
C HIS A 170 9.54 6.57 -11.34
N THR A 171 9.72 5.84 -10.24
CA THR A 171 10.86 6.03 -9.32
C THR A 171 11.75 4.80 -9.23
N LEU A 172 11.84 4.03 -10.31
CA LEU A 172 12.48 2.73 -10.36
C LEU A 172 13.99 2.83 -10.07
N PRO A 173 14.50 2.14 -9.02
CA PRO A 173 15.94 2.05 -8.78
C PRO A 173 16.64 1.21 -9.84
N SER A 174 17.89 1.50 -10.15
CA SER A 174 18.67 0.88 -11.23
C SER A 174 18.92 -0.63 -11.07
N HIS A 175 18.71 -1.20 -9.88
CA HIS A 175 18.88 -2.62 -9.60
C HIS A 175 17.54 -3.38 -9.57
N VAL A 176 16.45 -2.73 -9.97
CA VAL A 176 15.08 -3.29 -9.99
C VAL A 176 14.60 -3.43 -11.42
N ASP A 177 14.26 -4.65 -11.81
CA ASP A 177 13.60 -4.94 -13.09
C ASP A 177 12.09 -5.14 -12.83
N VAL A 178 11.23 -4.55 -13.68
CA VAL A 178 9.76 -4.62 -13.54
C VAL A 178 9.19 -5.72 -14.41
N PHE A 179 8.20 -6.43 -13.88
CA PHE A 179 7.45 -7.48 -14.54
C PHE A 179 5.94 -7.29 -14.33
N TYR A 180 5.17 -7.71 -15.31
CA TYR A 180 3.70 -7.68 -15.29
C TYR A 180 3.09 -9.08 -15.33
N ASN A 181 3.93 -10.10 -15.42
CA ASN A 181 3.54 -11.50 -15.35
C ASN A 181 4.63 -12.28 -14.58
N PHE A 182 4.23 -13.00 -13.56
CA PHE A 182 5.16 -13.78 -12.73
C PHE A 182 5.97 -14.82 -13.54
N LYS A 183 5.39 -15.36 -14.61
CA LYS A 183 6.05 -16.35 -15.47
C LYS A 183 7.26 -15.80 -16.24
N ASP A 184 7.35 -14.48 -16.39
CA ASP A 184 8.44 -13.83 -17.11
C ASP A 184 9.66 -13.58 -16.21
N ILE A 185 9.52 -13.85 -14.89
CA ILE A 185 10.58 -13.66 -13.91
C ILE A 185 11.49 -14.90 -13.91
N ASP A 186 12.73 -14.74 -14.37
CA ASP A 186 13.78 -15.74 -14.10
C ASP A 186 14.23 -15.65 -12.64
N THR A 187 13.59 -16.45 -11.79
CA THR A 187 13.81 -16.43 -10.34
C THR A 187 15.25 -16.76 -9.93
N GLY A 188 16.03 -17.40 -10.79
CA GLY A 188 17.46 -17.66 -10.56
C GLY A 188 18.35 -16.43 -10.67
N LYS A 189 17.88 -15.38 -11.37
CA LYS A 189 18.60 -14.12 -11.58
C LYS A 189 18.47 -13.16 -10.38
N TYR A 190 17.34 -13.20 -9.66
CA TYR A 190 17.03 -12.22 -8.63
C TYR A 190 17.23 -12.77 -7.22
N ARG A 191 17.71 -11.91 -6.33
CA ARG A 191 17.91 -12.22 -4.91
C ARG A 191 16.74 -11.75 -4.03
N LEU A 192 15.93 -10.82 -4.55
CA LEU A 192 14.76 -10.27 -3.89
C LEU A 192 13.59 -10.17 -4.88
N LEU A 193 12.42 -10.61 -4.43
CA LEU A 193 11.15 -10.45 -5.15
C LEU A 193 10.25 -9.47 -4.39
N LEU A 194 9.84 -8.40 -5.04
CA LEU A 194 8.80 -7.48 -4.55
C LEU A 194 7.56 -7.71 -5.40
N LEU A 195 6.43 -8.05 -4.76
CA LEU A 195 5.22 -8.48 -5.46
C LEU A 195 4.03 -7.61 -5.04
N VAL A 196 3.58 -6.71 -5.91
CA VAL A 196 2.34 -5.94 -5.68
C VAL A 196 1.21 -6.71 -6.35
N THR A 197 0.51 -7.53 -5.58
CA THR A 197 -0.39 -8.56 -6.11
C THR A 197 -1.50 -8.96 -5.14
N PRO A 198 -2.71 -9.29 -5.64
CA PRO A 198 -3.72 -9.98 -4.85
C PRO A 198 -3.55 -11.52 -4.86
N TYR A 199 -2.56 -12.06 -5.60
CA TYR A 199 -2.39 -13.49 -5.80
C TYR A 199 -1.22 -14.05 -5.00
N LEU A 200 -1.35 -15.34 -4.65
CA LEU A 200 -0.28 -16.12 -4.02
C LEU A 200 0.53 -16.84 -5.10
N TYR A 201 1.82 -16.57 -5.14
CA TYR A 201 2.76 -17.23 -6.04
C TYR A 201 3.64 -18.22 -5.30
N GLU A 202 4.14 -19.24 -6.02
CA GLU A 202 5.14 -20.16 -5.49
C GLU A 202 6.51 -19.46 -5.39
N THR A 203 6.85 -19.06 -4.18
CA THR A 203 8.11 -18.34 -3.88
C THR A 203 8.97 -19.09 -2.86
N SER A 204 8.73 -20.40 -2.67
CA SER A 204 9.45 -21.21 -1.69
C SER A 204 10.98 -21.15 -1.92
N GLY A 205 11.71 -20.82 -0.86
CA GLY A 205 13.17 -20.67 -0.90
C GLY A 205 13.68 -19.34 -1.44
N MET A 206 12.80 -18.43 -1.85
CA MET A 206 13.15 -17.09 -2.33
C MET A 206 12.96 -16.05 -1.23
N GLN A 207 13.73 -14.96 -1.31
CA GLN A 207 13.51 -13.79 -0.48
C GLN A 207 12.41 -12.93 -1.13
N ALA A 208 11.18 -13.00 -0.62
CA ALA A 208 10.01 -12.37 -1.20
C ALA A 208 9.30 -11.45 -0.21
N LEU A 209 8.80 -10.31 -0.70
CA LEU A 209 7.94 -9.39 0.03
C LEU A 209 6.70 -9.11 -0.81
N TYR A 210 5.56 -9.50 -0.28
CA TYR A 210 4.26 -9.19 -0.86
C TYR A 210 3.76 -7.85 -0.33
N TYR A 211 3.28 -7.02 -1.22
CA TYR A 211 2.42 -5.87 -0.96
C TYR A 211 1.04 -6.21 -1.49
N VAL A 212 0.09 -6.43 -0.60
CA VAL A 212 -1.26 -6.93 -0.91
C VAL A 212 -2.24 -5.76 -0.91
N PRO A 213 -2.66 -5.27 -2.09
CA PRO A 213 -3.65 -4.22 -2.21
C PRO A 213 -5.06 -4.79 -1.99
N LYS A 214 -5.96 -4.00 -1.40
CA LYS A 214 -7.38 -4.34 -1.25
C LYS A 214 -8.15 -3.97 -2.51
N VAL A 215 -8.14 -4.84 -3.52
CA VAL A 215 -8.69 -4.58 -4.85
C VAL A 215 -9.69 -5.64 -5.32
N LEU A 216 -10.01 -6.61 -4.47
CA LEU A 216 -10.91 -7.69 -4.83
C LEU A 216 -12.29 -7.53 -4.18
N HIS A 217 -13.33 -7.82 -4.96
CA HIS A 217 -14.72 -7.78 -4.55
C HIS A 217 -15.31 -9.19 -4.59
N MET A 218 -15.79 -9.67 -3.44
CA MET A 218 -16.30 -11.02 -3.27
C MET A 218 -17.82 -11.02 -3.26
N GLY A 219 -18.43 -11.71 -4.22
CA GLY A 219 -19.86 -11.96 -4.25
C GLY A 219 -20.20 -13.33 -3.67
N MET A 220 -21.22 -13.39 -2.81
CA MET A 220 -21.65 -14.61 -2.15
C MET A 220 -23.14 -14.89 -2.39
N GLY A 221 -23.44 -16.12 -2.83
CA GLY A 221 -24.79 -16.68 -2.80
C GLY A 221 -24.89 -17.71 -1.66
N LEU A 222 -25.90 -17.60 -0.79
CA LEU A 222 -26.07 -18.45 0.38
C LEU A 222 -27.35 -19.27 0.27
N ALA A 223 -27.27 -20.57 0.59
CA ALA A 223 -28.47 -21.40 0.78
C ALA A 223 -29.26 -20.92 2.01
N ARG A 224 -30.54 -21.28 2.11
CA ARG A 224 -31.29 -21.14 3.36
C ARG A 224 -30.64 -22.05 4.41
N ASN A 225 -30.30 -21.49 5.59
CA ASN A 225 -29.59 -22.21 6.65
C ASN A 225 -28.25 -22.79 6.16
N ALA A 226 -27.34 -21.91 5.73
CA ALA A 226 -26.03 -22.28 5.18
C ALA A 226 -25.13 -23.10 6.13
N GLY A 227 -25.65 -23.49 7.32
CA GLY A 227 -24.95 -24.30 8.31
C GLY A 227 -24.13 -23.48 9.29
N PRO A 228 -23.27 -24.14 10.09
CA PRO A 228 -22.44 -23.47 11.09
C PRO A 228 -21.51 -22.44 10.43
N LYS A 229 -21.63 -21.17 10.84
CA LYS A 229 -20.88 -20.04 10.25
C LYS A 229 -19.37 -20.30 10.15
N ASN A 230 -18.78 -20.90 11.17
CA ASN A 230 -17.35 -21.19 11.17
C ASN A 230 -16.94 -22.20 10.09
N ALA A 231 -17.77 -23.22 9.82
CA ALA A 231 -17.50 -24.18 8.74
C ALA A 231 -17.55 -23.50 7.37
N VAL A 232 -18.54 -22.62 7.16
CA VAL A 232 -18.65 -21.82 5.92
C VAL A 232 -17.42 -20.93 5.72
N ILE A 233 -17.01 -20.22 6.76
CA ILE A 233 -15.81 -19.34 6.72
C ILE A 233 -14.55 -20.15 6.43
N THR A 234 -14.35 -21.28 7.12
CA THR A 234 -13.18 -22.13 6.87
C THR A 234 -13.16 -22.63 5.42
N ARG A 235 -14.31 -23.10 4.90
CA ARG A 235 -14.39 -23.55 3.50
C ARG A 235 -14.17 -22.41 2.51
N LEU A 236 -14.70 -21.20 2.82
CA LEU A 236 -14.48 -20.01 2.02
C LEU A 236 -12.98 -19.66 1.94
N MET A 237 -12.28 -19.60 3.10
CA MET A 237 -10.84 -19.31 3.13
C MET A 237 -10.04 -20.35 2.34
N ASN A 238 -10.36 -21.63 2.49
CA ASN A 238 -9.72 -22.70 1.70
C ASN A 238 -9.97 -22.52 0.19
N THR A 239 -11.19 -22.14 -0.21
CA THR A 239 -11.52 -21.90 -1.61
C THR A 239 -10.70 -20.75 -2.20
N LEU A 240 -10.47 -19.67 -1.45
CA LEU A 240 -9.61 -18.56 -1.87
C LEU A 240 -8.14 -19.02 -2.03
N LEU A 241 -7.62 -19.77 -1.06
CA LEU A 241 -6.25 -20.28 -1.11
C LEU A 241 -6.04 -21.31 -2.23
N GLU A 242 -7.00 -22.22 -2.45
CA GLU A 242 -7.02 -23.18 -3.57
C GLU A 242 -7.01 -22.44 -4.93
N ALA A 243 -7.57 -21.23 -4.99
CA ALA A 243 -7.55 -20.36 -6.16
C ALA A 243 -6.33 -19.42 -6.22
N ASN A 244 -5.34 -19.58 -5.33
CA ASN A 244 -4.19 -18.70 -5.19
C ASN A 244 -4.55 -17.24 -4.95
N ILE A 245 -5.63 -16.95 -4.22
CA ILE A 245 -6.04 -15.60 -3.85
C ILE A 245 -5.65 -15.33 -2.40
N ILE A 246 -4.99 -14.21 -2.16
CA ILE A 246 -4.64 -13.78 -0.80
C ILE A 246 -5.89 -13.17 -0.15
N PRO A 247 -6.43 -13.75 0.95
CA PRO A 247 -7.67 -13.24 1.56
C PRO A 247 -7.61 -11.75 1.97
N ALA A 248 -6.43 -11.26 2.33
CA ALA A 248 -6.20 -9.86 2.68
C ALA A 248 -6.43 -8.87 1.52
N SER A 249 -6.48 -9.35 0.27
CA SER A 249 -6.80 -8.53 -0.91
C SER A 249 -8.30 -8.25 -1.10
N ILE A 250 -9.16 -8.93 -0.34
CA ILE A 250 -10.61 -8.69 -0.37
C ILE A 250 -10.90 -7.33 0.27
N ARG A 251 -11.54 -6.46 -0.49
CA ARG A 251 -11.99 -5.14 -0.06
C ARG A 251 -13.42 -5.18 0.47
N THR A 252 -14.33 -5.79 -0.30
CA THR A 252 -15.75 -5.80 0.01
C THR A 252 -16.36 -7.18 -0.17
N ILE A 253 -17.49 -7.39 0.49
CA ILE A 253 -18.34 -8.55 0.28
C ILE A 253 -19.68 -8.06 -0.24
N SER A 254 -20.29 -8.83 -1.15
CA SER A 254 -21.58 -8.51 -1.70
C SER A 254 -22.50 -9.72 -1.77
N SER A 255 -23.81 -9.47 -1.68
CA SER A 255 -24.85 -10.50 -1.78
C SER A 255 -26.19 -9.87 -2.17
N ILE A 256 -27.25 -10.69 -2.18
CA ILE A 256 -28.61 -10.24 -2.40
C ILE A 256 -29.28 -9.82 -1.08
N GLU A 257 -30.15 -8.81 -1.10
CA GLU A 257 -30.79 -8.24 0.10
C GLU A 257 -31.58 -9.26 0.94
N GLU A 258 -32.19 -10.25 0.31
CA GLU A 258 -32.97 -11.30 0.97
C GLU A 258 -32.10 -12.14 1.93
N LYS A 259 -30.77 -12.06 1.81
CA LYS A 259 -29.80 -12.78 2.64
C LYS A 259 -29.18 -11.94 3.76
N LYS A 260 -29.61 -10.68 3.92
CA LYS A 260 -29.04 -9.73 4.92
C LYS A 260 -29.04 -10.24 6.37
N HIS A 261 -29.91 -11.19 6.70
CA HIS A 261 -30.02 -11.74 8.05
C HIS A 261 -29.20 -13.00 8.30
N GLU A 262 -28.55 -13.55 7.27
CA GLU A 262 -27.71 -14.74 7.38
C GLU A 262 -26.49 -14.46 8.30
N GLU A 263 -26.28 -15.32 9.29
CA GLU A 263 -25.23 -15.15 10.31
C GLU A 263 -23.82 -15.09 9.70
N VAL A 264 -23.61 -15.75 8.56
CA VAL A 264 -22.33 -15.70 7.84
C VAL A 264 -22.02 -14.29 7.32
N LEU A 265 -23.03 -13.62 6.71
CA LEU A 265 -22.86 -12.26 6.19
C LEU A 265 -22.65 -11.25 7.32
N LYS A 266 -23.33 -11.40 8.45
CA LYS A 266 -23.13 -10.56 9.63
C LYS A 266 -21.70 -10.68 10.17
N LEU A 267 -21.20 -11.91 10.30
CA LEU A 267 -19.83 -12.14 10.76
C LEU A 267 -18.79 -11.56 9.79
N LEU A 268 -19.01 -11.69 8.50
CA LEU A 268 -18.12 -11.14 7.50
C LEU A 268 -18.20 -9.60 7.44
N ALA A 269 -19.37 -9.01 7.74
CA ALA A 269 -19.55 -7.57 7.81
C ALA A 269 -18.78 -6.91 8.97
N ASP A 270 -18.34 -7.68 9.98
CA ASP A 270 -17.45 -7.18 11.02
C ASP A 270 -16.02 -6.90 10.51
N ALA A 271 -15.61 -7.58 9.43
CA ALA A 271 -14.25 -7.48 8.89
C ALA A 271 -14.18 -6.80 7.51
N TYR A 272 -15.29 -6.77 6.77
CA TYR A 272 -15.36 -6.26 5.39
C TYR A 272 -16.57 -5.35 5.20
N GLU A 273 -16.47 -4.41 4.28
CA GLU A 273 -17.62 -3.62 3.85
C GLU A 273 -18.63 -4.50 3.11
N LEU A 274 -19.88 -4.53 3.54
CA LEU A 274 -20.95 -5.35 2.98
C LEU A 274 -21.85 -4.54 2.06
N HIS A 275 -21.97 -4.98 0.80
CA HIS A 275 -22.91 -4.45 -0.19
C HIS A 275 -24.06 -5.42 -0.44
N LEU A 276 -25.28 -4.93 -0.38
CA LEU A 276 -26.49 -5.71 -0.65
C LEU A 276 -27.24 -5.14 -1.84
N TYR A 277 -27.63 -6.01 -2.75
CA TYR A 277 -28.31 -5.63 -3.99
C TYR A 277 -29.67 -6.31 -4.11
N THR A 278 -30.61 -5.63 -4.75
CA THR A 278 -31.91 -6.21 -5.10
C THR A 278 -31.76 -7.21 -6.25
N ALA A 279 -32.70 -8.16 -6.34
CA ALA A 279 -32.77 -9.09 -7.48
C ALA A 279 -32.79 -8.36 -8.83
N SER A 280 -33.54 -7.26 -8.91
CA SER A 280 -33.64 -6.45 -10.13
C SER A 280 -32.27 -5.82 -10.55
N GLN A 281 -31.44 -5.38 -9.61
CA GLN A 281 -30.10 -4.88 -9.91
C GLN A 281 -29.19 -6.01 -10.40
N LEU A 282 -29.22 -7.17 -9.74
CA LEU A 282 -28.40 -8.31 -10.11
C LEU A 282 -28.81 -8.94 -11.44
N SER A 283 -30.11 -8.92 -11.81
CA SER A 283 -30.59 -9.47 -13.08
C SER A 283 -30.10 -8.67 -14.30
N GLN A 284 -29.67 -7.43 -14.14
CA GLN A 284 -29.14 -6.60 -15.22
C GLN A 284 -27.66 -6.87 -15.53
N VAL A 285 -26.99 -7.68 -14.69
CA VAL A 285 -25.56 -7.98 -14.86
C VAL A 285 -25.41 -9.22 -15.74
N ASP A 286 -24.66 -9.10 -16.82
CA ASP A 286 -24.29 -10.26 -17.65
C ASP A 286 -23.28 -11.14 -16.88
N VAL A 287 -23.60 -12.42 -16.73
CA VAL A 287 -22.80 -13.37 -15.94
C VAL A 287 -22.40 -14.58 -16.77
N PRO A 288 -21.14 -15.05 -16.66
CA PRO A 288 -20.65 -16.16 -17.48
C PRO A 288 -21.25 -17.51 -17.12
N THR A 289 -21.75 -17.70 -15.88
CA THR A 289 -22.34 -18.99 -15.44
C THR A 289 -23.74 -18.82 -14.88
N PRO A 290 -24.74 -18.52 -15.74
CA PRO A 290 -26.12 -18.36 -15.32
C PRO A 290 -26.72 -19.69 -14.79
N SER A 291 -27.73 -19.59 -13.93
CA SER A 291 -28.45 -20.74 -13.35
C SER A 291 -29.94 -20.52 -13.39
N GLU A 292 -30.64 -21.30 -14.19
CA GLU A 292 -32.10 -21.25 -14.29
C GLU A 292 -32.82 -21.51 -12.95
N VAL A 293 -32.23 -22.36 -12.11
CA VAL A 293 -32.76 -22.63 -10.76
C VAL A 293 -32.68 -21.38 -9.88
N VAL A 294 -31.55 -20.69 -9.89
CA VAL A 294 -31.35 -19.45 -9.11
C VAL A 294 -32.25 -18.34 -9.64
N ASP A 295 -32.37 -18.22 -10.95
CA ASP A 295 -33.22 -17.23 -11.60
C ASP A 295 -34.71 -17.45 -11.23
N LYS A 296 -35.18 -18.66 -11.27
CA LYS A 296 -36.55 -19.00 -10.88
C LYS A 296 -36.90 -18.65 -9.43
N TYR A 297 -35.95 -18.83 -8.49
CA TYR A 297 -36.20 -18.63 -7.05
C TYR A 297 -35.79 -17.25 -6.54
N MET A 298 -34.80 -16.62 -7.15
CA MET A 298 -34.17 -15.36 -6.67
C MET A 298 -34.39 -14.19 -7.64
N GLY A 299 -34.92 -14.43 -8.86
CA GLY A 299 -35.12 -13.40 -9.89
C GLY A 299 -33.82 -12.84 -10.47
N THR A 300 -32.74 -13.62 -10.39
CA THR A 300 -31.43 -13.28 -10.96
C THR A 300 -30.69 -14.56 -11.37
N PRO A 301 -29.99 -14.58 -12.52
CA PRO A 301 -29.29 -15.77 -13.00
C PRO A 301 -28.07 -16.17 -12.12
N SER A 302 -27.52 -15.27 -11.36
CA SER A 302 -26.40 -15.56 -10.43
C SER A 302 -26.27 -14.47 -9.37
N VAL A 303 -26.36 -14.85 -8.10
CA VAL A 303 -26.13 -13.90 -7.00
C VAL A 303 -24.64 -13.59 -6.86
N SER A 304 -23.79 -14.61 -6.77
CA SER A 304 -22.35 -14.42 -6.48
C SER A 304 -21.61 -13.67 -7.59
N GLU A 305 -21.77 -14.05 -8.85
CA GLU A 305 -21.09 -13.36 -9.95
C GLU A 305 -21.65 -11.96 -10.18
N ALA A 306 -22.98 -11.83 -10.22
CA ALA A 306 -23.61 -10.55 -10.47
C ALA A 306 -23.24 -9.52 -9.39
N SER A 307 -23.27 -9.91 -8.10
CA SER A 307 -22.93 -8.99 -7.02
C SER A 307 -21.44 -8.65 -7.01
N ALA A 308 -20.53 -9.59 -7.28
CA ALA A 308 -19.11 -9.33 -7.40
C ALA A 308 -18.79 -8.32 -8.53
N LEU A 309 -19.35 -8.58 -9.74
CA LEU A 309 -19.16 -7.72 -10.92
C LEU A 309 -19.72 -6.31 -10.71
N LEU A 310 -20.90 -6.21 -10.11
CA LEU A 310 -21.55 -4.93 -9.85
C LEU A 310 -20.73 -4.10 -8.86
N THR A 311 -20.24 -4.74 -7.79
CA THR A 311 -19.39 -4.06 -6.77
C THR A 311 -18.04 -3.67 -7.35
N ALA A 312 -17.48 -4.48 -8.25
CA ALA A 312 -16.21 -4.21 -8.92
C ALA A 312 -16.28 -3.13 -10.02
N GLY A 313 -17.43 -2.50 -10.22
CA GLY A 313 -17.61 -1.48 -11.26
C GLY A 313 -17.42 -2.01 -12.68
N GLY A 314 -17.75 -3.29 -12.93
CA GLY A 314 -17.57 -3.95 -14.22
C GLY A 314 -16.16 -4.49 -14.47
N GLY A 315 -15.32 -4.57 -13.45
CA GLY A 315 -14.02 -5.22 -13.55
C GLY A 315 -14.14 -6.74 -13.80
N PRO A 316 -13.05 -7.41 -14.25
CA PRO A 316 -13.12 -8.80 -14.66
C PRO A 316 -13.33 -9.76 -13.48
N LEU A 317 -14.06 -10.85 -13.72
CA LEU A 317 -14.10 -12.00 -12.80
C LEU A 317 -12.73 -12.71 -12.85
N ILE A 318 -12.02 -12.71 -11.74
CA ILE A 318 -10.76 -13.45 -11.57
C ILE A 318 -11.01 -14.86 -11.01
N LEU A 319 -12.09 -15.04 -10.27
CA LEU A 319 -12.61 -16.35 -9.85
C LEU A 319 -14.09 -16.43 -10.23
N PRO A 320 -14.43 -17.16 -11.30
CA PRO A 320 -15.81 -17.47 -11.63
C PRO A 320 -16.49 -18.27 -10.51
N LYS A 321 -17.81 -18.31 -10.53
CA LYS A 321 -18.62 -18.94 -9.49
C LYS A 321 -18.11 -20.33 -9.07
N GLN A 322 -17.63 -20.42 -7.84
CA GLN A 322 -17.32 -21.67 -7.18
C GLN A 322 -18.53 -22.13 -6.37
N LYS A 323 -18.94 -23.36 -6.60
CA LYS A 323 -20.05 -23.99 -5.86
C LYS A 323 -19.47 -24.77 -4.68
N CYS A 324 -19.82 -24.36 -3.48
CA CYS A 324 -19.60 -25.10 -2.26
C CYS A 324 -20.93 -25.73 -1.80
N GLU A 325 -20.90 -26.56 -0.76
CA GLU A 325 -22.08 -27.32 -0.32
C GLU A 325 -23.29 -26.40 -0.01
N ASN A 326 -23.06 -25.28 0.69
CA ASN A 326 -24.13 -24.40 1.18
C ASN A 326 -24.00 -22.94 0.73
N PHE A 327 -23.02 -22.65 -0.11
CA PHE A 327 -22.83 -21.31 -0.66
C PHE A 327 -22.15 -21.34 -2.04
N THR A 328 -22.23 -20.24 -2.74
CA THR A 328 -21.44 -19.96 -3.92
C THR A 328 -20.59 -18.70 -3.68
N VAL A 329 -19.41 -18.66 -4.25
CA VAL A 329 -18.52 -17.49 -4.20
C VAL A 329 -17.97 -17.18 -5.58
N ALA A 330 -17.85 -15.91 -5.90
CA ALA A 330 -17.16 -15.41 -7.08
C ALA A 330 -16.34 -14.16 -6.69
N ILE A 331 -15.22 -13.93 -7.37
CA ILE A 331 -14.34 -12.80 -7.10
C ILE A 331 -14.15 -11.99 -8.37
N ALA A 332 -14.33 -10.67 -8.27
CA ALA A 332 -14.01 -9.72 -9.32
C ALA A 332 -12.90 -8.76 -8.88
N LEU A 333 -12.08 -8.35 -9.83
CA LEU A 333 -11.08 -7.31 -9.62
C LEU A 333 -11.72 -5.94 -9.81
N ASP A 334 -11.44 -4.98 -8.94
CA ASP A 334 -11.86 -3.57 -9.09
C ASP A 334 -11.48 -3.06 -10.48
N SER A 335 -12.42 -2.48 -11.20
CA SER A 335 -12.19 -1.97 -12.57
C SER A 335 -11.09 -0.92 -12.62
N ALA A 336 -10.91 -0.14 -11.56
CA ALA A 336 -9.83 0.86 -11.44
C ALA A 336 -8.45 0.23 -11.22
N ALA A 337 -8.40 -1.01 -10.72
CA ALA A 337 -7.14 -1.73 -10.47
C ALA A 337 -6.72 -2.63 -11.65
N VAL A 338 -7.51 -2.72 -12.69
CA VAL A 338 -7.16 -3.51 -13.87
C VAL A 338 -5.98 -2.90 -14.59
N ARG A 339 -4.91 -3.66 -14.75
CA ARG A 339 -3.78 -3.28 -15.60
C ARG A 339 -4.19 -3.49 -17.06
N GLN A 340 -4.61 -2.42 -17.69
CA GLN A 340 -4.95 -2.41 -19.12
C GLN A 340 -3.68 -2.07 -19.93
N GLY A 341 -3.60 -2.61 -21.15
CA GLY A 341 -2.59 -2.19 -22.12
C GLY A 341 -2.74 -0.68 -22.38
N HIS A 342 -1.60 0.01 -22.47
CA HIS A 342 -1.53 1.43 -22.79
C HIS A 342 -1.11 1.59 -24.26
N ILE A 343 -1.82 2.42 -25.02
CA ILE A 343 -1.51 2.70 -26.41
C ILE A 343 -1.19 4.18 -26.53
N GLU A 344 0.02 4.47 -26.99
CA GLU A 344 0.43 5.83 -27.34
C GLU A 344 0.54 5.97 -28.86
N ILE A 345 -0.01 7.07 -29.36
CA ILE A 345 0.13 7.44 -30.77
C ILE A 345 1.21 8.51 -30.87
N VAL A 346 2.34 8.15 -31.46
CA VAL A 346 3.49 9.04 -31.60
C VAL A 346 3.61 9.51 -33.05
N GLY A 347 3.55 10.82 -33.25
CA GLY A 347 3.89 11.43 -34.54
C GLY A 347 5.41 11.40 -34.76
N ALA A 348 5.86 10.75 -35.85
CA ALA A 348 7.28 10.56 -36.16
C ALA A 348 7.98 11.82 -36.75
N GLY A 349 7.25 12.93 -36.91
CA GLY A 349 7.80 14.14 -37.53
C GLY A 349 7.95 14.06 -39.07
N PRO A 350 8.64 15.01 -39.68
CA PRO A 350 8.77 15.10 -41.13
C PRO A 350 9.87 14.19 -41.74
N GLY A 351 10.32 13.16 -41.02
CA GLY A 351 11.30 12.19 -41.54
C GLY A 351 12.72 12.31 -40.95
N ASP A 352 13.01 13.37 -40.22
CA ASP A 352 14.28 13.51 -39.49
C ASP A 352 14.15 12.99 -38.07
N PRO A 353 14.93 11.96 -37.66
CA PRO A 353 14.87 11.40 -36.31
C PRO A 353 15.13 12.41 -35.18
N GLU A 354 15.85 13.50 -35.45
CA GLU A 354 16.11 14.55 -34.46
C GLU A 354 14.89 15.46 -34.19
N LEU A 355 13.88 15.40 -35.09
CA LEU A 355 12.65 16.20 -34.96
C LEU A 355 11.52 15.50 -34.20
N ILE A 356 11.74 14.30 -33.70
CA ILE A 356 10.79 13.65 -32.80
C ILE A 356 10.74 14.40 -31.46
N SER A 357 9.54 14.55 -30.88
CA SER A 357 9.43 15.18 -29.58
C SER A 357 10.10 14.31 -28.49
N VAL A 358 10.66 14.96 -27.45
CA VAL A 358 11.27 14.25 -26.32
C VAL A 358 10.29 13.26 -25.67
N ARG A 359 9.00 13.62 -25.59
CA ARG A 359 7.94 12.73 -25.08
C ARG A 359 7.72 11.54 -26.03
N GLY A 360 7.65 11.77 -27.33
CA GLY A 360 7.48 10.70 -28.32
C GLY A 360 8.65 9.72 -28.31
N ARG A 361 9.87 10.21 -28.20
CA ARG A 361 11.06 9.37 -28.07
C ARG A 361 10.98 8.49 -26.81
N ARG A 362 10.60 9.06 -25.67
CA ARG A 362 10.43 8.29 -24.41
C ARG A 362 9.38 7.19 -24.58
N PHE A 363 8.21 7.47 -25.18
CA PHE A 363 7.18 6.46 -25.42
C PHE A 363 7.67 5.32 -26.33
N LEU A 364 8.49 5.62 -27.32
CA LEU A 364 9.08 4.59 -28.18
C LEU A 364 10.14 3.76 -27.45
N GLU A 365 10.93 4.37 -26.58
CA GLU A 365 11.95 3.68 -25.76
C GLU A 365 11.32 2.79 -24.67
N GLU A 366 10.13 3.15 -24.15
CA GLU A 366 9.39 2.43 -23.11
C GLU A 366 8.39 1.39 -23.68
N ALA A 367 8.14 1.36 -25.00
CA ALA A 367 7.10 0.52 -25.59
C ALA A 367 7.52 -0.96 -25.68
N ASP A 368 6.63 -1.87 -25.24
CA ASP A 368 6.79 -3.32 -25.42
C ASP A 368 6.58 -3.75 -26.87
N LEU A 369 5.76 -3.00 -27.63
CA LEU A 369 5.44 -3.25 -29.02
C LEU A 369 5.29 -1.91 -29.76
N ILE A 370 6.02 -1.76 -30.86
CA ILE A 370 5.89 -0.61 -31.77
C ILE A 370 5.24 -1.07 -33.05
N LEU A 371 4.08 -0.49 -33.37
CA LEU A 371 3.41 -0.68 -34.68
C LEU A 371 3.64 0.56 -35.55
N TYR A 372 4.21 0.38 -36.71
CA TYR A 372 4.42 1.45 -37.66
C TYR A 372 3.95 1.08 -39.07
N ALA A 373 3.53 2.07 -39.84
CA ALA A 373 3.13 1.86 -41.23
C ALA A 373 4.39 1.90 -42.14
N GLY A 374 4.98 0.73 -42.40
CA GLY A 374 6.22 0.61 -43.16
C GLY A 374 6.21 1.15 -44.61
N SER A 375 5.03 1.55 -45.11
CA SER A 375 4.89 2.22 -46.43
C SER A 375 4.96 3.75 -46.35
N LEU A 376 5.10 4.31 -45.15
CA LEU A 376 5.13 5.77 -44.92
C LEU A 376 6.50 6.25 -44.41
N VAL A 377 7.51 5.38 -44.39
CA VAL A 377 8.89 5.68 -43.96
C VAL A 377 9.83 5.41 -45.12
#